data_cf37e2804cbdee7b0f68a689233907a0
#
_entry.id   cf37e2804cbdee7b0f68a689233907a0
#
_cell.length_a   1.000
_cell.length_b   1.000
_cell.length_c   1.000
_cell.angle_alpha   90.00
_cell.angle_beta   90.00
_cell.angle_gamma   90.00
#
_symmetry.space_group_name_H-M   'P 1'
#
loop_
_entity.id
_entity.type
_entity.pdbx_description
1 polymer ?
#
loop_
_entity_poly.entity_id
_entity_poly.type
_entity_poly.pdbx_seq_one_letter_code
_entity_poly.pdbx_strand_id
1 'polypeptide(L)'
;PDVVDRFTLAEGHVPPALSLYLDVDASLAIQGMETRLERVPIAANLRLHALEPFFNEETLQEALPEDLPWREELKLLWELATVLEAGRGKASVTPNQIDYLFHVDWERVTEDGPGWVSITPRPRGAPIDKLVSEFAILTNQTWGKRLAEHGLPGIYRVQPAGGKVRMALEAESHEGLGVDCYAWSSSPLRRYVDLVNQMQLLATVRGTPAPFPERGQELFGIVRQFEAAYTTYQEFQRHMERYWCLRWLRQ
;
A
#
# COMPACT_ATOMS: atom_id res chain seq x y z
N PRO A 1 2.02 15.85 16.41
CA PRO A 1 1.34 14.70 17.04
C PRO A 1 -0.13 14.67 16.63
N ASP A 2 -0.84 15.77 16.84
CA ASP A 2 -2.30 15.84 16.68
C ASP A 2 -2.81 15.55 15.24
N VAL A 3 -2.02 15.85 14.21
CA VAL A 3 -2.41 15.58 12.83
C VAL A 3 -2.33 14.09 12.53
N VAL A 4 -1.26 13.42 12.95
CA VAL A 4 -1.09 11.97 12.74
C VAL A 4 -2.19 11.22 13.49
N ASP A 5 -2.42 11.56 14.77
CA ASP A 5 -3.44 10.91 15.60
C ASP A 5 -4.84 11.05 15.01
N ARG A 6 -5.15 12.22 14.43
CA ARG A 6 -6.46 12.49 13.81
C ARG A 6 -6.75 11.63 12.57
N PHE A 7 -5.72 11.26 11.81
CA PHE A 7 -5.84 10.51 10.56
C PHE A 7 -5.41 9.05 10.68
N THR A 8 -4.91 8.63 11.84
CA THR A 8 -4.52 7.24 12.08
C THR A 8 -5.75 6.33 12.10
N LEU A 9 -5.65 5.20 11.39
CA LEU A 9 -6.67 4.14 11.36
C LEU A 9 -6.52 3.22 12.59
N ALA A 10 -6.55 3.81 13.78
CA ALA A 10 -6.46 3.06 15.03
C ALA A 10 -7.84 2.54 15.44
N GLU A 11 -7.87 1.34 16.01
CA GLU A 11 -9.08 0.70 16.52
C GLU A 11 -9.82 1.61 17.52
N GLY A 12 -11.13 1.70 17.38
CA GLY A 12 -11.98 2.59 18.17
C GLY A 12 -11.99 4.06 17.71
N HIS A 13 -11.15 4.44 16.75
CA HIS A 13 -11.15 5.79 16.17
C HIS A 13 -12.16 5.92 15.03
N VAL A 14 -12.49 7.17 14.68
CA VAL A 14 -13.38 7.52 13.56
C VAL A 14 -12.72 8.60 12.71
N PRO A 15 -11.59 8.28 12.04
CA PRO A 15 -10.86 9.23 11.21
C PRO A 15 -11.65 9.60 9.94
N PRO A 16 -11.40 10.79 9.37
CA PRO A 16 -11.84 11.07 8.01
C PRO A 16 -11.00 10.26 7.03
N ALA A 17 -11.65 9.63 6.06
CA ALA A 17 -11.00 8.80 5.06
C ALA A 17 -11.59 9.04 3.67
N LEU A 18 -10.76 8.84 2.65
CA LEU A 18 -11.21 8.66 1.29
C LEU A 18 -11.39 7.15 1.09
N SER A 19 -12.63 6.72 0.94
CA SER A 19 -13.02 5.31 0.83
C SER A 19 -13.36 4.95 -0.60
N LEU A 20 -12.93 3.78 -1.07
CA LEU A 20 -13.36 3.19 -2.32
C LEU A 20 -14.33 2.04 -2.00
N TYR A 21 -15.57 2.19 -2.39
CA TYR A 21 -16.60 1.17 -2.31
C TYR A 21 -16.61 0.33 -3.57
N LEU A 22 -16.73 -0.97 -3.40
CA LEU A 22 -16.87 -1.94 -4.48
C LEU A 22 -18.22 -2.62 -4.35
N ASP A 23 -19.01 -2.61 -5.42
CA ASP A 23 -20.20 -3.42 -5.56
C ASP A 23 -19.82 -4.70 -6.31
N VAL A 24 -19.92 -5.84 -5.62
CA VAL A 24 -19.41 -7.14 -6.10
C VAL A 24 -20.56 -8.14 -6.13
N ASP A 25 -20.77 -8.78 -7.27
CA ASP A 25 -21.79 -9.83 -7.40
C ASP A 25 -21.33 -11.19 -6.85
N ALA A 26 -22.22 -12.16 -6.88
CA ALA A 26 -21.96 -13.52 -6.40
C ALA A 26 -20.85 -14.27 -7.17
N SER A 27 -20.46 -13.79 -8.36
CA SER A 27 -19.33 -14.32 -9.15
C SER A 27 -18.02 -13.59 -8.86
N LEU A 28 -18.00 -12.68 -7.89
CA LEU A 28 -16.90 -11.78 -7.54
C LEU A 28 -16.56 -10.77 -8.67
N ALA A 29 -17.47 -10.52 -9.60
CA ALA A 29 -17.30 -9.48 -10.59
C ALA A 29 -17.69 -8.12 -10.01
N ILE A 30 -16.84 -7.11 -10.20
CA ILE A 30 -17.10 -5.74 -9.75
C ILE A 30 -18.12 -5.11 -10.69
N GLN A 31 -19.31 -4.80 -10.19
CA GLN A 31 -20.42 -4.19 -10.91
C GLN A 31 -20.41 -2.65 -10.82
N GLY A 32 -19.81 -2.11 -9.74
CA GLY A 32 -19.73 -0.69 -9.52
C GLY A 32 -18.60 -0.32 -8.56
N MET A 33 -18.13 0.93 -8.70
CA MET A 33 -17.16 1.53 -7.80
C MET A 33 -17.56 2.94 -7.44
N GLU A 34 -17.47 3.31 -6.18
CA GLU A 34 -17.77 4.65 -5.72
C GLU A 34 -16.67 5.13 -4.76
N THR A 35 -16.23 6.38 -4.96
CA THR A 35 -15.29 7.03 -4.05
C THR A 35 -16.02 8.03 -3.17
N ARG A 36 -15.88 7.89 -1.85
CA ARG A 36 -16.52 8.76 -0.85
C ARG A 36 -15.51 9.38 0.09
N LEU A 37 -15.79 10.61 0.51
CA LEU A 37 -15.14 11.22 1.66
C LEU A 37 -16.06 11.07 2.86
N GLU A 38 -15.61 10.36 3.87
CA GLU A 38 -16.45 10.05 5.02
C GLU A 38 -15.63 9.88 6.30
N ARG A 39 -16.29 9.71 7.41
CA ARG A 39 -15.67 9.30 8.67
C ARG A 39 -15.92 7.81 8.89
N VAL A 40 -14.84 7.03 8.96
CA VAL A 40 -14.90 5.57 9.04
C VAL A 40 -14.64 5.10 10.47
N PRO A 41 -15.60 4.47 11.15
CA PRO A 41 -15.33 3.83 12.43
C PRO A 41 -14.44 2.59 12.22
N ILE A 42 -13.28 2.59 12.86
CA ILE A 42 -12.33 1.48 12.76
C ILE A 42 -12.68 0.44 13.82
N ALA A 43 -13.31 -0.64 13.41
CA ALA A 43 -13.73 -1.73 14.28
C ALA A 43 -12.56 -2.61 14.74
N ALA A 44 -11.59 -2.85 13.86
CA ALA A 44 -10.39 -3.60 14.17
C ALA A 44 -9.21 -3.13 13.32
N ASN A 45 -8.01 -3.21 13.88
CA ASN A 45 -6.76 -2.98 13.15
C ASN A 45 -5.99 -4.30 13.06
N LEU A 46 -6.25 -5.05 12.01
CA LEU A 46 -5.67 -6.37 11.79
C LEU A 46 -4.19 -6.23 11.41
N ARG A 47 -3.31 -6.74 12.28
CA ARG A 47 -1.86 -6.69 12.08
C ARG A 47 -1.37 -7.94 11.33
N LEU A 48 -0.50 -7.76 10.34
CA LEU A 48 0.04 -8.85 9.52
C LEU A 48 0.59 -9.99 10.39
N HIS A 49 1.47 -9.68 11.33
CA HIS A 49 2.11 -10.67 12.20
C HIS A 49 1.14 -11.41 13.13
N ALA A 50 -0.02 -10.80 13.44
CA ALA A 50 -1.05 -11.43 14.26
C ALA A 50 -1.96 -12.35 13.43
N LEU A 51 -2.15 -12.05 12.15
CA LEU A 51 -2.99 -12.83 11.25
C LEU A 51 -2.26 -13.99 10.57
N GLU A 52 -0.98 -13.83 10.24
CA GLU A 52 -0.20 -14.81 9.47
C GLU A 52 -0.25 -16.25 10.01
N PRO A 53 -0.23 -16.49 11.34
CA PRO A 53 -0.37 -17.85 11.87
C PRO A 53 -1.71 -18.52 11.56
N PHE A 54 -2.76 -17.74 11.31
CA PHE A 54 -4.12 -18.20 11.10
C PHE A 54 -4.61 -18.02 9.67
N PHE A 55 -3.94 -17.17 8.89
CA PHE A 55 -4.28 -16.83 7.52
C PHE A 55 -3.04 -17.00 6.62
N ASN A 56 -2.79 -18.22 6.19
CA ASN A 56 -1.63 -18.63 5.40
C ASN A 56 -2.05 -19.68 4.34
N GLU A 57 -1.12 -20.14 3.53
CA GLU A 57 -1.40 -21.09 2.45
C GLU A 57 -2.00 -22.41 2.95
N GLU A 58 -1.52 -22.92 4.08
CA GLU A 58 -1.98 -24.19 4.67
C GLU A 58 -3.43 -24.05 5.15
N THR A 59 -3.74 -23.03 5.97
CA THR A 59 -5.09 -22.81 6.49
C THR A 59 -6.11 -22.46 5.42
N LEU A 60 -5.66 -21.82 4.31
CA LEU A 60 -6.53 -21.54 3.16
C LEU A 60 -6.85 -22.78 2.34
N GLN A 61 -5.97 -23.80 2.33
CA GLN A 61 -6.22 -25.09 1.66
C GLN A 61 -7.07 -26.02 2.51
N GLU A 62 -6.86 -26.07 3.82
CA GLU A 62 -7.59 -26.93 4.74
C GLU A 62 -8.90 -26.28 5.18
N ALA A 63 -8.86 -25.40 6.11
CA ALA A 63 -9.94 -24.51 6.57
C ALA A 63 -9.39 -23.42 7.47
N LEU A 64 -9.87 -22.20 7.31
CA LEU A 64 -9.61 -21.14 8.29
C LEU A 64 -10.19 -21.52 9.65
N PRO A 65 -9.49 -21.23 10.78
CA PRO A 65 -9.99 -21.50 12.12
C PRO A 65 -11.39 -20.93 12.34
N GLU A 66 -12.26 -21.67 13.03
CA GLU A 66 -13.65 -21.24 13.26
C GLU A 66 -13.74 -20.01 14.18
N ASP A 67 -12.80 -19.85 15.08
CA ASP A 67 -12.69 -18.76 16.03
C ASP A 67 -11.88 -17.56 15.50
N LEU A 68 -11.43 -17.60 14.23
CA LEU A 68 -10.70 -16.48 13.61
C LEU A 68 -11.64 -15.26 13.47
N PRO A 69 -11.32 -14.13 14.12
CA PRO A 69 -12.09 -12.91 13.94
C PRO A 69 -12.12 -12.49 12.46
N TRP A 70 -13.29 -12.06 11.99
CA TRP A 70 -13.48 -11.60 10.60
C TRP A 70 -13.20 -12.67 9.53
N ARG A 71 -13.43 -13.93 9.90
CA ARG A 71 -13.16 -15.10 9.06
C ARG A 71 -13.84 -15.03 7.70
N GLU A 72 -15.12 -14.72 7.66
CA GLU A 72 -15.90 -14.68 6.42
C GLU A 72 -15.50 -13.48 5.55
N GLU A 73 -15.24 -12.34 6.17
CA GLU A 73 -14.73 -11.15 5.48
C GLU A 73 -13.33 -11.40 4.89
N LEU A 74 -12.43 -12.00 5.65
CA LEU A 74 -11.08 -12.34 5.17
C LEU A 74 -11.14 -13.35 4.04
N LYS A 75 -12.02 -14.32 4.08
CA LYS A 75 -12.24 -15.28 3.01
C LYS A 75 -12.75 -14.61 1.73
N LEU A 76 -13.78 -13.78 1.85
CA LEU A 76 -14.31 -13.00 0.72
C LEU A 76 -13.22 -12.11 0.11
N LEU A 77 -12.46 -11.39 0.92
CA LEU A 77 -11.37 -10.54 0.46
C LEU A 77 -10.27 -11.34 -0.25
N TRP A 78 -9.95 -12.56 0.24
CA TRP A 78 -8.99 -13.44 -0.40
C TRP A 78 -9.46 -13.94 -1.77
N GLU A 79 -10.72 -14.37 -1.86
CA GLU A 79 -11.31 -14.82 -3.11
C GLU A 79 -11.32 -13.68 -4.13
N LEU A 80 -11.74 -12.49 -3.74
CA LEU A 80 -11.73 -11.29 -4.59
C LEU A 80 -10.29 -10.90 -5.01
N ALA A 81 -9.33 -10.89 -4.09
CA ALA A 81 -7.93 -10.60 -4.41
C ALA A 81 -7.36 -11.59 -5.44
N THR A 82 -7.76 -12.86 -5.35
CA THR A 82 -7.35 -13.89 -6.31
C THR A 82 -7.94 -13.65 -7.71
N VAL A 83 -9.20 -13.23 -7.78
CA VAL A 83 -9.85 -12.85 -9.05
C VAL A 83 -9.19 -11.61 -9.65
N LEU A 84 -8.87 -10.60 -8.84
CA LEU A 84 -8.21 -9.37 -9.27
C LEU A 84 -6.82 -9.66 -9.85
N GLU A 85 -6.01 -10.47 -9.17
CA GLU A 85 -4.68 -10.87 -9.65
C GLU A 85 -4.76 -11.64 -10.98
N ALA A 86 -5.67 -12.61 -11.07
CA ALA A 86 -5.89 -13.38 -12.30
C ALA A 86 -6.31 -12.47 -13.45
N GLY A 87 -7.20 -11.51 -13.22
CA GLY A 87 -7.65 -10.54 -14.21
C GLY A 87 -6.54 -9.61 -14.73
N ARG A 88 -5.55 -9.28 -13.90
CA ARG A 88 -4.38 -8.49 -14.31
C ARG A 88 -3.33 -9.32 -15.06
N GLY A 89 -3.30 -10.63 -14.88
CA GLY A 89 -2.29 -11.52 -15.47
C GLY A 89 -0.86 -11.31 -14.96
N LYS A 90 -0.70 -10.64 -13.80
CA LYS A 90 0.59 -10.36 -13.17
C LYS A 90 0.48 -10.61 -11.67
N ALA A 91 1.41 -11.38 -11.12
CA ALA A 91 1.50 -11.56 -9.67
C ALA A 91 1.85 -10.25 -8.99
N SER A 92 1.15 -9.93 -7.90
CA SER A 92 1.41 -8.72 -7.09
C SER A 92 2.69 -8.84 -6.29
N VAL A 93 3.12 -10.05 -5.99
CA VAL A 93 4.31 -10.36 -5.21
C VAL A 93 5.16 -11.40 -5.93
N THR A 94 6.47 -11.19 -5.94
CA THR A 94 7.42 -12.17 -6.49
C THR A 94 7.58 -13.31 -5.51
N PRO A 95 7.26 -14.56 -5.86
CA PRO A 95 7.41 -15.70 -4.97
C PRO A 95 8.88 -15.99 -4.68
N ASN A 96 9.15 -16.70 -3.58
CA ASN A 96 10.48 -17.16 -3.15
C ASN A 96 11.48 -16.05 -2.77
N GLN A 97 11.03 -14.84 -2.46
CA GLN A 97 11.85 -13.84 -1.82
C GLN A 97 11.70 -13.90 -0.30
N ILE A 98 12.80 -13.71 0.40
CA ILE A 98 12.81 -13.61 1.87
C ILE A 98 13.03 -12.15 2.24
N ASP A 99 12.10 -11.60 3.00
CA ASP A 99 12.28 -10.33 3.69
C ASP A 99 12.86 -10.60 5.08
N TYR A 100 13.61 -9.66 5.58
CA TYR A 100 14.16 -9.72 6.93
C TYR A 100 13.45 -8.68 7.79
N LEU A 101 12.77 -9.14 8.84
CA LEU A 101 12.13 -8.28 9.82
C LEU A 101 13.14 -7.95 10.91
N PHE A 102 13.37 -6.66 11.13
CA PHE A 102 14.25 -6.13 12.14
C PHE A 102 13.41 -5.70 13.34
N HIS A 103 13.62 -6.35 14.46
CA HIS A 103 12.99 -6.00 15.72
C HIS A 103 14.02 -5.43 16.68
N VAL A 104 13.74 -4.24 17.23
CA VAL A 104 14.64 -3.58 18.19
C VAL A 104 14.01 -3.63 19.57
N ASP A 105 14.68 -4.35 20.46
CA ASP A 105 14.38 -4.35 21.90
C ASP A 105 15.18 -3.22 22.57
N TRP A 106 14.53 -2.09 22.81
CA TRP A 106 15.14 -0.90 23.39
C TRP A 106 15.44 -1.02 24.89
N GLU A 107 14.83 -1.98 25.60
CA GLU A 107 15.05 -2.20 27.02
C GLU A 107 16.36 -2.96 27.27
N ARG A 108 16.83 -3.70 26.28
CA ARG A 108 18.08 -4.46 26.35
C ARG A 108 19.29 -3.59 26.02
N VAL A 109 20.15 -3.38 27.00
CA VAL A 109 21.43 -2.66 26.84
C VAL A 109 22.52 -3.64 26.42
N THR A 110 23.30 -3.27 25.42
CA THR A 110 24.47 -4.02 24.92
C THR A 110 25.75 -3.22 25.12
N GLU A 111 26.90 -3.80 24.83
CA GLU A 111 28.19 -3.11 24.87
C GLU A 111 28.26 -1.91 23.92
N ASP A 112 27.44 -1.93 22.84
CA ASP A 112 27.36 -0.88 21.84
C ASP A 112 26.29 0.20 22.15
N GLY A 113 25.61 0.07 23.30
CA GLY A 113 24.57 1.01 23.72
C GLY A 113 23.20 0.37 23.89
N PRO A 114 22.13 1.20 24.06
CA PRO A 114 20.78 0.70 24.20
C PRO A 114 20.23 0.15 22.88
N GLY A 115 19.51 -0.95 22.99
CA GLY A 115 18.84 -1.60 21.88
C GLY A 115 19.53 -2.91 21.45
N TRP A 116 18.72 -3.96 21.35
CA TRP A 116 19.13 -5.25 20.78
C TRP A 116 18.34 -5.49 19.49
N VAL A 117 19.04 -5.72 18.39
CA VAL A 117 18.42 -6.01 17.10
C VAL A 117 18.35 -7.53 16.91
N SER A 118 17.13 -8.04 16.80
CA SER A 118 16.87 -9.39 16.31
C SER A 118 16.37 -9.35 14.88
N ILE A 119 16.72 -10.37 14.09
CA ILE A 119 16.35 -10.48 12.68
C ILE A 119 15.61 -11.79 12.48
N THR A 120 14.41 -11.72 11.95
CA THR A 120 13.60 -12.89 11.62
C THR A 120 13.37 -12.94 10.11
N PRO A 121 13.74 -14.04 9.43
CA PRO A 121 13.40 -14.21 8.02
C PRO A 121 11.89 -14.44 7.89
N ARG A 122 11.28 -13.77 6.92
CA ARG A 122 9.87 -13.92 6.57
C ARG A 122 9.75 -14.17 5.06
N PRO A 123 9.16 -15.28 4.62
CA PRO A 123 8.86 -15.48 3.21
C PRO A 123 7.96 -14.35 2.69
N ARG A 124 8.35 -13.73 1.58
CA ARG A 124 7.51 -12.74 0.90
C ARG A 124 6.43 -13.46 0.10
N GLY A 125 5.25 -12.88 0.04
CA GLY A 125 4.14 -13.42 -0.75
C GLY A 125 3.19 -14.28 0.05
N ALA A 126 3.18 -14.14 1.37
CA ALA A 126 2.13 -14.70 2.20
C ALA A 126 0.73 -14.23 1.70
N PRO A 127 -0.32 -15.03 1.87
CA PRO A 127 -1.67 -14.67 1.44
C PRO A 127 -2.13 -13.29 1.88
N ILE A 128 -1.76 -12.87 3.08
CA ILE A 128 -2.10 -11.54 3.58
C ILE A 128 -1.38 -10.41 2.82
N ASP A 129 -0.14 -10.63 2.35
CA ASP A 129 0.59 -9.66 1.52
C ASP A 129 -0.09 -9.49 0.16
N LYS A 130 -0.55 -10.60 -0.44
CA LYS A 130 -1.32 -10.60 -1.68
C LYS A 130 -2.61 -9.81 -1.52
N LEU A 131 -3.37 -10.09 -0.46
CA LEU A 131 -4.61 -9.40 -0.16
C LEU A 131 -4.40 -7.87 -0.10
N VAL A 132 -3.46 -7.42 0.73
CA VAL A 132 -3.16 -5.98 0.87
C VAL A 132 -2.67 -5.38 -0.44
N SER A 133 -1.83 -6.09 -1.19
CA SER A 133 -1.26 -5.60 -2.46
C SER A 133 -2.33 -5.45 -3.54
N GLU A 134 -3.23 -6.43 -3.69
CA GLU A 134 -4.28 -6.38 -4.71
C GLU A 134 -5.25 -5.21 -4.49
N PHE A 135 -5.71 -5.01 -3.24
CA PHE A 135 -6.58 -3.87 -2.96
C PHE A 135 -5.87 -2.52 -3.06
N ALA A 136 -4.58 -2.45 -2.74
CA ALA A 136 -3.78 -1.25 -2.97
C ALA A 136 -3.61 -0.97 -4.47
N ILE A 137 -3.40 -2.00 -5.30
CA ILE A 137 -3.29 -1.86 -6.77
C ILE A 137 -4.61 -1.40 -7.34
N LEU A 138 -5.72 -2.04 -6.99
CA LEU A 138 -7.05 -1.67 -7.43
C LEU A 138 -7.38 -0.21 -7.08
N THR A 139 -7.16 0.19 -5.83
CA THR A 139 -7.42 1.54 -5.36
C THR A 139 -6.60 2.57 -6.11
N ASN A 140 -5.29 2.36 -6.21
CA ASN A 140 -4.39 3.29 -6.88
C ASN A 140 -4.64 3.38 -8.41
N GLN A 141 -5.06 2.29 -9.04
CA GLN A 141 -5.49 2.29 -10.43
C GLN A 141 -6.80 3.06 -10.62
N THR A 142 -7.82 2.76 -9.81
CA THR A 142 -9.14 3.40 -9.88
C THR A 142 -9.04 4.90 -9.66
N TRP A 143 -8.30 5.33 -8.65
CA TRP A 143 -8.11 6.74 -8.36
C TRP A 143 -7.21 7.44 -9.38
N GLY A 144 -6.24 6.74 -9.96
CA GLY A 144 -5.47 7.24 -11.09
C GLY A 144 -6.34 7.50 -12.33
N LYS A 145 -7.21 6.55 -12.69
CA LYS A 145 -8.19 6.71 -13.76
C LYS A 145 -9.13 7.89 -13.51
N ARG A 146 -9.62 8.02 -12.27
CA ARG A 146 -10.50 9.13 -11.90
C ARG A 146 -9.85 10.50 -12.11
N LEU A 147 -8.59 10.68 -11.74
CA LEU A 147 -7.87 11.93 -12.01
C LEU A 147 -7.76 12.20 -13.51
N ALA A 148 -7.38 11.20 -14.30
CA ALA A 148 -7.26 11.32 -15.74
C ALA A 148 -8.60 11.68 -16.42
N GLU A 149 -9.71 11.03 -16.03
CA GLU A 149 -11.06 11.28 -16.52
C GLU A 149 -11.56 12.70 -16.21
N HIS A 150 -11.10 13.29 -15.10
CA HIS A 150 -11.40 14.68 -14.73
C HIS A 150 -10.43 15.69 -15.37
N GLY A 151 -9.50 15.24 -16.22
CA GLY A 151 -8.49 16.10 -16.84
C GLY A 151 -7.48 16.70 -15.85
N LEU A 152 -7.39 16.14 -14.65
CA LEU A 152 -6.48 16.62 -13.62
C LEU A 152 -5.14 15.88 -13.67
N PRO A 153 -4.02 16.57 -13.48
CA PRO A 153 -2.74 15.90 -13.30
C PRO A 153 -2.72 15.11 -11.99
N GLY A 154 -2.07 13.96 -12.03
CA GLY A 154 -1.76 13.14 -10.87
C GLY A 154 -0.28 12.78 -10.86
N ILE A 155 0.20 12.23 -9.77
CA ILE A 155 1.56 11.69 -9.68
C ILE A 155 1.46 10.16 -9.82
N TYR A 156 1.86 9.68 -10.99
CA TYR A 156 1.78 8.26 -11.37
C TYR A 156 3.14 7.59 -11.27
N ARG A 157 3.15 6.32 -10.90
CA ARG A 157 4.29 5.44 -11.15
C ARG A 157 4.03 4.70 -12.46
N VAL A 158 4.94 4.88 -13.38
CA VAL A 158 4.83 4.29 -14.71
C VAL A 158 6.01 3.36 -14.97
N GLN A 159 5.75 2.29 -15.67
CA GLN A 159 6.78 1.33 -16.04
C GLN A 159 6.49 0.79 -17.45
N PRO A 160 7.19 1.26 -18.47
CA PRO A 160 7.08 0.69 -19.81
C PRO A 160 7.63 -0.74 -19.82
N ALA A 161 7.24 -1.53 -20.84
CA ALA A 161 7.70 -2.90 -21.01
C ALA A 161 9.24 -2.98 -21.02
N GLY A 162 9.80 -3.79 -20.12
CA GLY A 162 11.25 -3.92 -19.95
C GLY A 162 11.97 -2.70 -19.39
N GLY A 163 11.25 -1.62 -19.06
CA GLY A 163 11.80 -0.38 -18.57
C GLY A 163 11.85 -0.29 -17.04
N LYS A 164 12.52 0.77 -16.57
CA LYS A 164 12.55 1.11 -15.15
C LYS A 164 11.30 1.88 -14.74
N VAL A 165 10.91 1.73 -13.49
CA VAL A 165 9.85 2.54 -12.88
C VAL A 165 10.32 4.00 -12.77
N ARG A 166 9.44 4.94 -13.13
CA ARG A 166 9.64 6.39 -12.99
C ARG A 166 8.36 7.06 -12.51
N MET A 167 8.46 8.29 -12.06
CA MET A 167 7.30 9.14 -11.80
C MET A 167 6.89 9.91 -13.07
N ALA A 168 5.56 10.09 -13.25
CA ALA A 168 4.99 10.87 -14.33
C ALA A 168 3.79 11.69 -13.83
N LEU A 169 3.44 12.76 -14.54
CA LEU A 169 2.27 13.59 -14.22
C LEU A 169 1.06 13.25 -15.10
N GLU A 170 1.21 12.27 -15.97
CA GLU A 170 0.17 11.73 -16.84
C GLU A 170 -0.05 10.26 -16.53
N ALA A 171 -1.27 9.79 -16.80
CA ALA A 171 -1.60 8.39 -16.68
C ALA A 171 -0.93 7.61 -17.83
N GLU A 172 -0.01 6.72 -17.48
CA GLU A 172 0.65 5.78 -18.35
C GLU A 172 0.66 4.40 -17.70
N SER A 173 0.83 3.34 -18.47
CA SER A 173 0.82 1.96 -17.97
C SER A 173 1.94 1.65 -16.98
N HIS A 174 1.65 0.72 -16.09
CA HIS A 174 2.65 0.08 -15.23
C HIS A 174 2.69 -1.42 -15.56
N GLU A 175 3.49 -1.78 -16.55
CA GLU A 175 3.56 -3.14 -17.10
C GLU A 175 3.89 -4.22 -16.06
N GLY A 176 4.75 -3.91 -15.11
CA GLY A 176 5.10 -4.85 -14.02
C GLY A 176 3.93 -5.18 -13.09
N LEU A 177 2.93 -4.30 -13.00
CA LEU A 177 1.69 -4.53 -12.24
C LEU A 177 0.53 -4.98 -13.14
N GLY A 178 0.64 -4.86 -14.47
CA GLY A 178 -0.42 -5.18 -15.41
C GLY A 178 -1.61 -4.22 -15.31
N VAL A 179 -1.36 -2.92 -15.15
CA VAL A 179 -2.40 -1.90 -15.03
C VAL A 179 -2.15 -0.73 -15.99
N ASP A 180 -3.24 -0.13 -16.48
CA ASP A 180 -3.19 0.98 -17.45
C ASP A 180 -2.66 2.28 -16.85
N CYS A 181 -2.82 2.46 -15.55
CA CYS A 181 -2.24 3.56 -14.78
C CYS A 181 -2.11 3.18 -13.30
N TYR A 182 -1.20 3.83 -12.60
CA TYR A 182 -0.97 3.57 -11.18
C TYR A 182 -0.56 4.85 -10.46
N ALA A 183 -1.52 5.52 -9.80
CA ALA A 183 -1.27 6.73 -9.03
C ALA A 183 -1.12 6.38 -7.54
N TRP A 184 0.03 6.69 -6.95
CA TRP A 184 0.19 6.48 -5.51
C TRP A 184 -0.73 7.40 -4.71
N SER A 185 -1.69 6.80 -3.99
CA SER A 185 -2.71 7.53 -3.23
C SER A 185 -3.07 6.86 -1.89
N SER A 186 -2.58 5.65 -1.64
CA SER A 186 -3.01 4.81 -0.52
C SER A 186 -2.20 4.99 0.78
N SER A 187 -1.17 5.83 0.79
CA SER A 187 -0.30 6.01 1.97
C SER A 187 0.09 7.46 2.25
N PRO A 188 -0.87 8.39 2.39
CA PRO A 188 -0.61 9.83 2.49
C PRO A 188 0.12 10.25 3.78
N LEU A 189 0.08 9.45 4.84
CA LEU A 189 0.77 9.75 6.09
C LEU A 189 2.29 9.53 6.01
N ARG A 190 2.76 8.75 5.04
CA ARG A 190 4.19 8.41 4.89
C ARG A 190 4.79 8.76 3.55
N ARG A 191 3.98 9.08 2.54
CA ARG A 191 4.44 9.49 1.21
C ARG A 191 3.76 10.79 0.80
N TYR A 192 4.55 11.83 0.62
CA TYR A 192 4.03 13.15 0.28
C TYR A 192 3.29 13.18 -1.07
N VAL A 193 3.74 12.42 -2.04
CA VAL A 193 3.06 12.31 -3.36
C VAL A 193 1.66 11.70 -3.26
N ASP A 194 1.44 10.78 -2.32
CA ASP A 194 0.11 10.23 -2.04
C ASP A 194 -0.82 11.29 -1.46
N LEU A 195 -0.30 12.15 -0.59
CA LEU A 195 -1.06 13.28 -0.03
C LEU A 195 -1.47 14.25 -1.15
N VAL A 196 -0.56 14.58 -2.06
CA VAL A 196 -0.84 15.45 -3.21
C VAL A 196 -1.94 14.83 -4.09
N ASN A 197 -1.84 13.54 -4.42
CA ASN A 197 -2.87 12.85 -5.18
C ASN A 197 -4.22 12.82 -4.43
N GLN A 198 -4.23 12.61 -3.13
CA GLN A 198 -5.47 12.67 -2.35
C GLN A 198 -6.09 14.07 -2.33
N MET A 199 -5.29 15.13 -2.28
CA MET A 199 -5.81 16.51 -2.40
C MET A 199 -6.51 16.73 -3.75
N GLN A 200 -5.94 16.22 -4.85
CA GLN A 200 -6.55 16.25 -6.18
C GLN A 200 -7.85 15.43 -6.22
N LEU A 201 -7.83 14.21 -5.68
CA LEU A 201 -9.01 13.34 -5.58
C LEU A 201 -10.13 13.95 -4.75
N LEU A 202 -9.81 14.58 -3.63
CA LEU A 202 -10.80 15.29 -2.81
C LEU A 202 -11.49 16.39 -3.57
N ALA A 203 -10.79 17.12 -4.43
CA ALA A 203 -11.39 18.12 -5.29
C ALA A 203 -12.41 17.50 -6.25
N THR A 204 -12.13 16.31 -6.84
CA THR A 204 -13.10 15.62 -7.71
C THR A 204 -14.33 15.11 -6.96
N VAL A 205 -14.16 14.67 -5.70
CA VAL A 205 -15.27 14.17 -4.87
C VAL A 205 -16.17 15.30 -4.40
N ARG A 206 -15.57 16.47 -4.08
CA ARG A 206 -16.27 17.65 -3.56
C ARG A 206 -16.83 18.56 -4.65
N GLY A 207 -16.41 18.38 -5.90
CA GLY A 207 -16.72 19.32 -6.98
C GLY A 207 -16.10 20.71 -6.78
N THR A 208 -14.92 20.77 -6.15
CA THR A 208 -14.20 22.02 -5.88
C THR A 208 -12.99 22.17 -6.81
N PRO A 209 -12.45 23.39 -7.00
CA PRO A 209 -11.21 23.57 -7.74
C PRO A 209 -10.07 22.71 -7.18
N ALA A 210 -9.34 22.05 -8.07
CA ALA A 210 -8.18 21.24 -7.69
C ALA A 210 -7.00 22.14 -7.29
N PRO A 211 -6.20 21.75 -6.28
CA PRO A 211 -4.98 22.50 -5.89
C PRO A 211 -3.98 22.67 -7.03
N PHE A 212 -3.87 21.65 -7.88
CA PHE A 212 -2.96 21.63 -9.04
C PHE A 212 -3.79 21.38 -10.32
N PRO A 213 -4.43 22.41 -10.91
CA PRO A 213 -5.28 22.21 -12.09
C PRO A 213 -4.48 21.88 -13.36
N GLU A 214 -3.19 22.21 -13.37
CA GLU A 214 -2.30 22.06 -14.51
C GLU A 214 -1.00 21.34 -14.12
N ARG A 215 -0.30 20.81 -15.13
CA ARG A 215 1.07 20.23 -14.99
C ARG A 215 2.10 21.34 -14.91
N GLY A 216 2.01 22.14 -13.87
CA GLY A 216 2.88 23.30 -13.67
C GLY A 216 4.22 22.98 -13.02
N GLN A 217 5.09 23.99 -12.96
CA GLN A 217 6.43 23.88 -12.34
C GLN A 217 6.36 23.42 -10.88
N GLU A 218 5.31 23.78 -10.17
CA GLU A 218 5.12 23.41 -8.76
C GLU A 218 4.99 21.89 -8.61
N LEU A 219 4.14 21.24 -9.41
CA LEU A 219 3.93 19.79 -9.34
C LEU A 219 5.20 19.03 -9.79
N PHE A 220 5.91 19.52 -10.81
CA PHE A 220 7.23 18.98 -11.18
C PHE A 220 8.25 19.15 -10.06
N GLY A 221 8.24 20.29 -9.37
CA GLY A 221 9.11 20.53 -8.21
C GLY A 221 8.86 19.54 -7.08
N ILE A 222 7.60 19.25 -6.77
CA ILE A 222 7.18 18.27 -5.78
C ILE A 222 7.71 16.87 -6.12
N VAL A 223 7.53 16.42 -7.37
CA VAL A 223 8.00 15.10 -7.83
C VAL A 223 9.51 15.00 -7.69
N ARG A 224 10.27 15.98 -8.19
CA ARG A 224 11.74 15.97 -8.13
C ARG A 224 12.27 15.94 -6.69
N GLN A 225 11.69 16.76 -5.81
CA GLN A 225 12.11 16.79 -4.40
C GLN A 225 11.80 15.45 -3.71
N PHE A 226 10.62 14.89 -3.98
CA PHE A 226 10.24 13.59 -3.45
C PHE A 226 11.17 12.49 -3.95
N GLU A 227 11.44 12.39 -5.25
CA GLU A 227 12.32 11.37 -5.83
C GLU A 227 13.74 11.43 -5.23
N ALA A 228 14.30 12.64 -5.07
CA ALA A 228 15.61 12.82 -4.45
C ALA A 228 15.63 12.32 -3.00
N ALA A 229 14.66 12.75 -2.18
CA ALA A 229 14.56 12.34 -0.79
C ALA A 229 14.28 10.83 -0.67
N TYR A 230 13.39 10.29 -1.49
CA TYR A 230 13.01 8.88 -1.48
C TYR A 230 14.18 7.97 -1.88
N THR A 231 14.96 8.35 -2.89
CA THR A 231 16.15 7.60 -3.31
C THR A 231 17.19 7.57 -2.18
N THR A 232 17.49 8.71 -1.58
CA THR A 232 18.43 8.79 -0.44
C THR A 232 17.99 7.93 0.73
N TYR A 233 16.69 7.98 1.06
CA TYR A 233 16.12 7.17 2.13
C TYR A 233 16.23 5.67 1.84
N GLN A 234 15.92 5.23 0.61
CA GLN A 234 16.04 3.84 0.20
C GLN A 234 17.49 3.33 0.22
N GLU A 235 18.45 4.17 -0.17
CA GLU A 235 19.87 3.83 -0.08
C GLU A 235 20.33 3.67 1.36
N PHE A 236 19.95 4.61 2.23
CA PHE A 236 20.23 4.52 3.66
C PHE A 236 19.63 3.25 4.26
N GLN A 237 18.36 2.96 4.01
CA GLN A 237 17.69 1.77 4.50
C GLN A 237 18.41 0.48 4.06
N ARG A 238 18.73 0.34 2.77
CA ARG A 238 19.46 -0.83 2.25
C ARG A 238 20.82 -1.01 2.91
N HIS A 239 21.56 0.09 3.16
CA HIS A 239 22.84 0.04 3.82
C HIS A 239 22.71 -0.40 5.29
N MET A 240 21.70 0.10 6.00
CA MET A 240 21.42 -0.27 7.38
C MET A 240 20.98 -1.72 7.51
N GLU A 241 20.05 -2.18 6.65
CA GLU A 241 19.63 -3.58 6.58
C GLU A 241 20.83 -4.51 6.34
N ARG A 242 21.66 -4.17 5.35
CA ARG A 242 22.90 -4.93 5.08
C ARG A 242 23.86 -4.95 6.26
N TYR A 243 24.06 -3.80 6.91
CA TYR A 243 24.92 -3.72 8.10
C TYR A 243 24.44 -4.68 9.21
N TRP A 244 23.16 -4.62 9.55
CA TRP A 244 22.61 -5.45 10.60
C TRP A 244 22.55 -6.93 10.24
N CYS A 245 22.28 -7.30 8.99
CA CYS A 245 22.37 -8.68 8.52
C CYS A 245 23.79 -9.24 8.64
N LEU A 246 24.81 -8.45 8.21
CA LEU A 246 26.21 -8.88 8.35
C LEU A 246 26.65 -8.98 9.80
N ARG A 247 26.15 -8.12 10.67
CA ARG A 247 26.41 -8.17 12.09
C ARG A 247 25.78 -9.40 12.74
N TRP A 248 24.53 -9.70 12.40
CA TRP A 248 23.82 -10.90 12.87
C TRP A 248 24.52 -12.20 12.45
N LEU A 249 25.06 -12.28 11.24
CA LEU A 249 25.82 -13.44 10.77
C LEU A 249 27.15 -13.68 11.51
N ARG A 250 27.63 -12.71 12.29
CA ARG A 250 28.84 -12.81 13.09
C ARG A 250 28.59 -13.30 14.53
N GLN A 251 27.35 -13.37 14.96
CA GLN A 251 26.93 -13.91 16.26
C GLN A 251 26.78 -15.41 16.19
#